data_091a7ddea15dd807d580796fdbf72134
#
_entry.id   091a7ddea15dd807d580796fdbf72134
#
_cell.length_a   1.000
_cell.length_b   1.000
_cell.length_c   1.000
_cell.angle_alpha   90.00
_cell.angle_beta   90.00
_cell.angle_gamma   90.00
#
_symmetry.space_group_name_H-M   'P 1'
#
loop_
_entity.id
_entity.type
_entity.pdbx_description
1 polymer ?
#
loop_
_entity_poly.entity_id
_entity_poly.type
_entity_poly.pdbx_seq_one_letter_code
_entity_poly.pdbx_strand_id
1 'polypeptide(L)'
;MDQRLTVHDPRGYPPKVTAKRLAPRKETLEGKLVYLVDCLFDNSDIFMDQMRQWFAEHLPAVRTQIVRPGSLREFTPSKSWADDPEMLARIRADGDGAILGVGL
;
A
#
# COMPACT_ATOMS: atom_id res chain seq x y z
N MET A 1 31.11 -0.71 -42.45
CA MET A 1 31.77 -0.84 -41.13
C MET A 1 30.74 -0.54 -40.04
N ASP A 2 30.36 -1.58 -39.33
CA ASP A 2 29.34 -1.43 -38.27
C ASP A 2 29.96 -0.74 -37.07
N GLN A 3 29.61 0.52 -36.87
CA GLN A 3 29.92 1.20 -35.63
C GLN A 3 28.81 0.92 -34.65
N ARG A 4 29.05 -0.01 -33.76
CA ARG A 4 28.10 -0.27 -32.67
C ARG A 4 28.38 0.69 -31.54
N LEU A 5 27.38 1.46 -31.21
CA LEU A 5 27.44 2.30 -30.02
C LEU A 5 26.99 1.47 -28.82
N THR A 6 27.84 1.43 -27.81
CA THR A 6 27.48 0.78 -26.56
C THR A 6 26.86 1.84 -25.66
N VAL A 7 25.62 1.60 -25.29
CA VAL A 7 24.87 2.49 -24.39
C VAL A 7 24.61 1.75 -23.10
N HIS A 8 24.90 2.40 -21.98
CA HIS A 8 24.56 1.83 -20.68
C HIS A 8 23.06 1.94 -20.44
N ASP A 9 22.45 0.84 -20.01
CA ASP A 9 21.07 0.85 -19.60
C ASP A 9 20.98 1.61 -18.26
N PRO A 10 20.29 2.77 -18.23
CA PRO A 10 20.19 3.56 -17.00
C PRO A 10 19.40 2.86 -15.88
N ARG A 11 18.65 1.81 -16.20
CA ARG A 11 17.91 1.03 -15.21
C ARG A 11 18.81 0.09 -14.42
N GLY A 12 20.02 -0.21 -14.95
CA GLY A 12 20.88 -1.23 -14.37
C GLY A 12 20.27 -2.62 -14.45
N TYR A 13 20.85 -3.54 -13.69
CA TYR A 13 20.29 -4.89 -13.59
C TYR A 13 19.15 -4.91 -12.59
N PRO A 14 18.03 -5.57 -12.92
CA PRO A 14 16.95 -5.73 -11.95
C PRO A 14 17.46 -6.51 -10.74
N PRO A 15 17.02 -6.16 -9.53
CA PRO A 15 17.39 -6.92 -8.35
C PRO A 15 16.88 -8.36 -8.49
N LYS A 16 17.66 -9.30 -7.97
CA LYS A 16 17.21 -10.70 -7.91
C LYS A 16 16.02 -10.77 -6.96
N VAL A 17 14.86 -10.97 -7.52
CA VAL A 17 13.64 -11.13 -6.75
C VAL A 17 13.25 -12.59 -6.79
N THR A 18 13.06 -13.19 -5.64
CA THR A 18 12.44 -14.51 -5.56
C THR A 18 11.03 -14.40 -6.10
N ALA A 19 10.67 -15.25 -7.07
CA ALA A 19 9.34 -15.24 -7.63
C ALA A 19 8.31 -15.45 -6.52
N LYS A 20 7.49 -14.42 -6.30
CA LYS A 20 6.39 -14.48 -5.33
C LYS A 20 5.09 -14.62 -6.08
N ARG A 21 4.25 -15.49 -5.59
CA ARG A 21 2.89 -15.60 -6.11
C ARG A 21 2.04 -14.50 -5.52
N LEU A 22 1.09 -14.00 -6.32
CA LEU A 22 0.05 -13.14 -5.80
C LEU A 22 -0.78 -13.91 -4.77
N ALA A 23 -1.25 -13.21 -3.75
CA ALA A 23 -2.16 -13.80 -2.79
C ALA A 23 -3.42 -14.33 -3.49
N PRO A 24 -4.01 -15.42 -3.01
CA PRO A 24 -5.25 -15.92 -3.57
C PRO A 24 -6.32 -14.83 -3.55
N ARG A 25 -7.03 -14.69 -4.66
CA ARG A 25 -8.09 -13.71 -4.77
C ARG A 25 -9.28 -14.16 -3.93
N LYS A 26 -9.84 -13.23 -3.16
CA LYS A 26 -11.06 -13.52 -2.38
C LYS A 26 -12.26 -13.60 -3.32
N GLU A 27 -13.16 -14.51 -3.07
CA GLU A 27 -14.39 -14.64 -3.86
C GLU A 27 -15.31 -13.44 -3.68
N THR A 28 -15.35 -12.90 -2.46
CA THR A 28 -16.13 -11.71 -2.13
C THR A 28 -15.40 -10.89 -1.08
N LEU A 29 -15.66 -9.59 -1.06
CA LEU A 29 -15.19 -8.70 -0.02
C LEU A 29 -16.21 -8.48 1.09
N GLU A 30 -17.43 -9.04 0.96
CA GLU A 30 -18.48 -8.90 1.97
C GLU A 30 -18.02 -9.46 3.33
N GLY A 31 -18.18 -8.65 4.36
CA GLY A 31 -17.74 -9.00 5.70
C GLY A 31 -16.23 -8.97 5.92
N LYS A 32 -15.45 -8.66 4.89
CA LYS A 32 -14.00 -8.58 4.96
C LYS A 32 -13.56 -7.21 5.45
N LEU A 33 -12.36 -7.15 6.00
CA LEU A 33 -11.74 -5.91 6.45
C LEU A 33 -10.66 -5.49 5.48
N VAL A 34 -10.84 -4.30 4.89
CA VAL A 34 -9.85 -3.68 4.02
C VAL A 34 -9.23 -2.50 4.77
N TYR A 35 -7.93 -2.55 4.96
CA TYR A 35 -7.19 -1.44 5.53
C TYR A 35 -6.90 -0.40 4.45
N LEU A 36 -7.15 0.85 4.80
CA LEU A 36 -6.80 2.00 3.97
C LEU A 36 -5.56 2.63 4.59
N VAL A 37 -4.41 2.39 3.97
CA VAL A 37 -3.13 2.85 4.51
C VAL A 37 -2.83 4.23 3.98
N ASP A 38 -2.82 5.22 4.88
CA ASP A 38 -2.45 6.60 4.57
C ASP A 38 -0.93 6.71 4.54
N CYS A 39 -0.37 6.89 3.35
CA CYS A 39 1.08 7.00 3.16
C CYS A 39 1.63 8.39 3.43
N LEU A 40 0.81 9.29 3.95
CA LEU A 40 1.18 10.61 4.49
C LEU A 40 1.70 11.61 3.47
N PHE A 41 1.46 11.37 2.19
CA PHE A 41 1.79 12.33 1.14
C PHE A 41 0.68 13.38 0.99
N ASP A 42 0.90 14.39 0.16
CA ASP A 42 -0.01 15.51 -0.02
C ASP A 42 -1.47 15.07 -0.20
N ASN A 43 -2.34 15.53 0.69
CA ASN A 43 -3.78 15.24 0.70
C ASN A 43 -4.13 13.75 0.79
N SER A 44 -3.18 12.91 1.19
CA SER A 44 -3.41 11.49 1.36
C SER A 44 -4.51 11.21 2.38
N ASP A 45 -4.52 11.94 3.48
CA ASP A 45 -5.54 11.83 4.52
C ASP A 45 -6.94 12.11 3.98
N ILE A 46 -7.10 13.15 3.17
CA ILE A 46 -8.36 13.52 2.54
C ILE A 46 -8.78 12.44 1.54
N PHE A 47 -7.84 11.98 0.73
CA PHE A 47 -8.09 10.95 -0.27
C PHE A 47 -8.55 9.64 0.37
N MET A 48 -7.88 9.20 1.42
CA MET A 48 -8.25 7.96 2.11
C MET A 48 -9.60 8.08 2.81
N ASP A 49 -9.93 9.25 3.36
CA ASP A 49 -11.23 9.48 3.94
C ASP A 49 -12.35 9.45 2.89
N GLN A 50 -12.11 10.03 1.72
CA GLN A 50 -13.04 9.94 0.60
C GLN A 50 -13.24 8.51 0.13
N MET A 51 -12.18 7.71 0.12
CA MET A 51 -12.25 6.30 -0.22
C MET A 51 -13.08 5.52 0.79
N ARG A 52 -12.90 5.81 2.08
CA ARG A 52 -13.71 5.21 3.14
C ARG A 52 -15.20 5.53 2.95
N GLN A 53 -15.51 6.76 2.63
CA GLN A 53 -16.88 7.18 2.35
C GLN A 53 -17.45 6.45 1.13
N TRP A 54 -16.65 6.30 0.10
CA TRP A 54 -17.05 5.57 -1.11
C TRP A 54 -17.43 4.12 -0.78
N PHE A 55 -16.61 3.44 0.03
CA PHE A 55 -16.93 2.08 0.48
C PHE A 55 -18.22 2.02 1.29
N ALA A 56 -18.42 2.99 2.18
CA ALA A 56 -19.63 3.03 2.99
C ALA A 56 -20.90 3.22 2.14
N GLU A 57 -20.81 3.97 1.06
CA GLU A 57 -21.94 4.25 0.17
C GLU A 57 -22.21 3.12 -0.82
N HIS A 58 -21.14 2.54 -1.39
CA HIS A 58 -21.26 1.61 -2.51
C HIS A 58 -21.09 0.14 -2.12
N LEU A 59 -20.29 -0.14 -1.10
CA LEU A 59 -20.01 -1.48 -0.62
C LEU A 59 -20.13 -1.54 0.91
N PRO A 60 -21.34 -1.32 1.45
CA PRO A 60 -21.52 -1.20 2.91
C PRO A 60 -21.22 -2.48 3.68
N ALA A 61 -21.22 -3.64 3.02
CA ALA A 61 -20.85 -4.91 3.65
C ALA A 61 -19.35 -5.08 3.83
N VAL A 62 -18.53 -4.24 3.20
CA VAL A 62 -17.07 -4.24 3.36
C VAL A 62 -16.71 -3.33 4.52
N ARG A 63 -15.93 -3.84 5.45
CA ARG A 63 -15.41 -3.03 6.55
C ARG A 63 -14.11 -2.37 6.12
N THR A 64 -13.95 -1.12 6.47
CA THR A 64 -12.72 -0.38 6.18
C THR A 64 -12.16 0.24 7.44
N GLN A 65 -10.85 0.36 7.51
CA GLN A 65 -10.19 1.06 8.60
C GLN A 65 -8.97 1.80 8.07
N ILE A 66 -8.90 3.09 8.37
CA ILE A 66 -7.76 3.92 8.00
C ILE A 66 -6.67 3.73 9.04
N VAL A 67 -5.46 3.46 8.58
CA VAL A 67 -4.27 3.39 9.43
C VAL A 67 -3.18 4.29 8.84
N ARG A 68 -2.35 4.85 9.73
CA ARG A 68 -1.25 5.74 9.37
C ARG A 68 0.04 5.20 9.94
N PRO A 69 1.12 5.14 9.15
CA PRO A 69 2.44 4.80 9.67
C PRO A 69 2.83 5.77 10.78
N GLY A 70 3.37 5.24 11.86
CA GLY A 70 3.78 6.06 12.99
C GLY A 70 2.63 6.72 13.75
N SER A 71 1.41 6.24 13.60
CA SER A 71 0.23 6.82 14.28
C SER A 71 0.33 6.80 15.81
N LEU A 72 1.21 5.97 16.35
CA LEU A 72 1.47 5.88 17.79
C LEU A 72 2.83 6.48 18.17
N ARG A 73 3.54 7.06 17.21
CA ARG A 73 4.88 7.63 17.39
C ARG A 73 5.00 8.94 16.61
N GLU A 74 5.97 9.75 16.98
CA GLU A 74 6.25 10.96 16.23
C GLU A 74 6.56 10.63 14.76
N PHE A 75 5.87 11.31 13.89
CA PHE A 75 6.11 11.20 12.45
C PHE A 75 7.48 11.75 12.13
N THR A 76 8.30 10.94 11.47
CA THR A 76 9.55 11.39 10.88
C THR A 76 9.45 11.27 9.36
N PRO A 77 9.76 12.33 8.61
CA PRO A 77 9.64 12.30 7.14
C PRO A 77 10.47 11.22 6.44
N SER A 78 11.44 10.65 7.15
CA SER A 78 12.31 9.61 6.62
C SER A 78 11.72 8.20 6.71
N LYS A 79 10.57 8.02 7.35
CA LYS A 79 9.98 6.70 7.52
C LYS A 79 8.86 6.46 6.51
N SER A 80 9.00 5.38 5.78
CA SER A 80 7.98 4.88 4.89
C SER A 80 6.95 4.04 5.67
N TRP A 81 5.79 3.82 5.08
CA TRP A 81 4.79 2.92 5.63
C TRP A 81 5.35 1.50 5.85
N ALA A 82 6.29 1.09 5.01
CA ALA A 82 6.94 -0.22 5.12
C ALA A 82 7.87 -0.34 6.33
N ASP A 83 8.23 0.78 6.95
CA ASP A 83 9.11 0.81 8.11
C ASP A 83 8.36 0.75 9.44
N ASP A 84 7.06 0.55 9.41
CA ASP A 84 6.24 0.42 10.61
C ASP A 84 5.82 -1.04 10.82
N PRO A 85 6.63 -1.82 11.57
CA PRO A 85 6.35 -3.24 11.76
C PRO A 85 5.08 -3.50 12.56
N GLU A 86 4.70 -2.60 13.47
CA GLU A 86 3.47 -2.76 14.26
C GLU A 86 2.24 -2.61 13.39
N MET A 87 2.23 -1.62 12.49
CA MET A 87 1.15 -1.43 11.55
C MET A 87 1.04 -2.61 10.59
N LEU A 88 2.16 -3.07 10.05
CA LEU A 88 2.19 -4.20 9.14
C LEU A 88 1.69 -5.49 9.81
N ALA A 89 2.10 -5.73 11.05
CA ALA A 89 1.64 -6.89 11.81
C ALA A 89 0.13 -6.85 12.05
N ARG A 90 -0.41 -5.68 12.35
CA ARG A 90 -1.84 -5.47 12.54
C ARG A 90 -2.64 -5.75 11.27
N ILE A 91 -2.18 -5.19 10.14
CA ILE A 91 -2.82 -5.42 8.85
C ILE A 91 -2.80 -6.92 8.49
N ARG A 92 -1.68 -7.56 8.74
CA ARG A 92 -1.49 -8.97 8.44
C ARG A 92 -2.37 -9.89 9.31
N ALA A 93 -2.57 -9.51 10.57
CA ALA A 93 -3.36 -10.30 11.50
C ALA A 93 -4.86 -10.18 11.24
N ASP A 94 -5.36 -8.97 11.00
CA ASP A 94 -6.80 -8.69 10.99
C ASP A 94 -7.33 -8.37 9.58
N GLY A 95 -6.48 -7.92 8.68
CA GLY A 95 -6.89 -7.45 7.36
C GLY A 95 -7.04 -8.57 6.35
N ASP A 96 -8.01 -8.43 5.49
CA ASP A 96 -8.19 -9.28 4.31
C ASP A 96 -7.58 -8.66 3.06
N GLY A 97 -7.33 -7.38 3.09
CA GLY A 97 -6.68 -6.63 2.03
C GLY A 97 -6.27 -5.25 2.52
N ALA A 98 -5.49 -4.58 1.71
CA ALA A 98 -5.06 -3.22 2.01
C ALA A 98 -4.94 -2.40 0.73
N ILE A 99 -5.31 -1.14 0.80
CA ILE A 99 -5.13 -0.16 -0.26
C ILE A 99 -4.18 0.91 0.25
N LEU A 100 -3.10 1.12 -0.47
CA LEU A 100 -2.05 2.07 -0.11
C LEU A 100 -2.21 3.34 -0.93
N GLY A 101 -2.20 4.48 -0.29
CA GLY A 101 -2.27 5.78 -0.95
C GLY A 101 -2.09 6.94 0.04
N VAL A 102 -1.59 7.99 -0.36
CA VAL A 102 -0.88 8.31 -1.57
C VAL A 102 0.60 8.40 -1.22
N GLY A 103 1.46 7.85 -2.03
CA GLY A 103 2.88 7.84 -1.75
C GLY A 103 3.72 8.03 -3.01
N LEU A 104 5.02 8.15 -2.80
CA LEU A 104 6.01 8.15 -3.88
C LEU A 104 6.57 6.76 -4.10
#